data_fca795f4795544d5b15e3bd0caaa362a
#
_entry.id   fca795f4795544d5b15e3bd0caaa362a
#
_cell.length_a   1.000
_cell.length_b   1.000
_cell.length_c   1.000
_cell.angle_alpha   90.00
_cell.angle_beta   90.00
_cell.angle_gamma   90.00
#
_symmetry.space_group_name_H-M   'P 1'
#
loop_
_entity.id
_entity.type
_entity.pdbx_description
1 polymer ?
#
loop_
_entity_poly.entity_id
_entity_poly.type
_entity_poly.pdbx_seq_one_letter_code
_entity_poly.pdbx_strand_id
1 'polypeptide(L)'
;LRTKKQILGEKGEMLVAKKCLCPKCKRQRTLRRPPPNFKCADVICDFCGYLAQVKTHTTSTVNKLPARLLGAAWKVQKDRMRAGIYFPLFIVQIDERGRNSIFYLSADLQTPGMFLPRKPLSSKARRAGWKGFVYDFKKVSRNSVVEISES
;
A
#
# COMPACT_ATOMS: atom_id res chain seq x y z
N LEU A 1 -12.34 -18.79 -5.96
CA LEU A 1 -12.75 -17.57 -6.64
C LEU A 1 -12.14 -16.34 -5.97
N ARG A 2 -11.56 -15.46 -6.77
CA ARG A 2 -11.00 -14.21 -6.27
C ARG A 2 -12.10 -13.18 -6.06
N THR A 3 -12.00 -12.43 -4.97
CA THR A 3 -12.94 -11.35 -4.69
C THR A 3 -12.63 -10.12 -5.55
N LYS A 4 -13.57 -9.18 -5.63
CA LYS A 4 -13.35 -7.90 -6.31
C LYS A 4 -12.17 -7.14 -5.70
N LYS A 5 -12.01 -7.23 -4.38
CA LYS A 5 -10.91 -6.60 -3.65
C LYS A 5 -9.56 -7.20 -4.02
N GLN A 6 -9.48 -8.52 -4.15
CA GLN A 6 -8.26 -9.21 -4.59
C GLN A 6 -7.89 -8.84 -6.02
N ILE A 7 -8.88 -8.79 -6.92
CA ILE A 7 -8.66 -8.39 -8.32
C ILE A 7 -8.15 -6.95 -8.39
N LEU A 8 -8.74 -6.05 -7.62
CA LEU A 8 -8.29 -4.65 -7.55
C LEU A 8 -6.85 -4.56 -7.04
N GLY A 9 -6.52 -5.31 -5.99
CA GLY A 9 -5.17 -5.35 -5.44
C GLY A 9 -4.15 -5.82 -6.47
N GLU A 10 -4.44 -6.89 -7.19
CA GLU A 10 -3.56 -7.39 -8.25
C GLU A 10 -3.35 -6.36 -9.36
N LYS A 11 -4.42 -5.66 -9.75
CA LYS A 11 -4.35 -4.61 -10.77
C LYS A 11 -3.40 -3.49 -10.32
N GLY A 12 -3.48 -3.07 -9.07
CA GLY A 12 -2.57 -2.05 -8.52
C GLY A 12 -1.13 -2.51 -8.53
N GLU A 13 -0.87 -3.74 -8.10
CA GLU A 13 0.49 -4.31 -8.11
C GLU A 13 1.06 -4.37 -9.53
N MET A 14 0.24 -4.76 -10.50
CA MET A 14 0.66 -4.80 -11.90
C MET A 14 0.96 -3.42 -12.45
N LEU A 15 0.17 -2.39 -12.08
CA LEU A 15 0.41 -1.02 -12.50
C LEU A 15 1.74 -0.50 -11.94
N VAL A 16 2.04 -0.77 -10.68
CA VAL A 16 3.33 -0.40 -10.09
C VAL A 16 4.47 -1.07 -10.82
N ALA A 17 4.38 -2.38 -11.05
CA ALA A 17 5.42 -3.14 -11.76
C ALA A 17 5.66 -2.60 -13.17
N LYS A 18 4.60 -2.20 -13.86
CA LYS A 18 4.67 -1.71 -15.24
C LYS A 18 5.19 -0.28 -15.33
N LYS A 19 4.75 0.61 -14.43
CA LYS A 19 4.92 2.05 -14.58
C LYS A 19 6.04 2.65 -13.75
N CYS A 20 6.42 2.00 -12.63
CA CYS A 20 7.32 2.63 -11.66
C CYS A 20 8.75 2.16 -11.78
N LEU A 21 9.68 3.09 -11.57
CA LEU A 21 11.08 2.76 -11.35
C LEU A 21 11.21 2.15 -9.96
N CYS A 22 12.22 1.30 -9.75
CA CYS A 22 12.59 0.90 -8.41
C CYS A 22 13.07 2.14 -7.65
N PRO A 23 12.46 2.46 -6.48
CA PRO A 23 12.88 3.65 -5.73
C PRO A 23 14.32 3.60 -5.24
N LYS A 24 14.90 2.41 -5.09
CA LYS A 24 16.26 2.24 -4.61
C LYS A 24 17.29 2.28 -5.73
N CYS A 25 17.19 1.39 -6.71
CA CYS A 25 18.20 1.29 -7.77
C CYS A 25 17.89 2.12 -9.02
N LYS A 26 16.69 2.70 -9.10
CA LYS A 26 16.23 3.56 -10.20
C LYS A 26 16.12 2.87 -11.55
N ARG A 27 16.18 1.54 -11.58
CA ARG A 27 16.03 0.79 -12.82
C ARG A 27 14.57 0.69 -13.22
N GLN A 28 14.34 0.67 -14.53
CA GLN A 28 13.01 0.45 -15.11
C GLN A 28 12.72 -1.05 -15.19
N ARG A 29 11.44 -1.41 -15.04
CA ARG A 29 10.93 -2.76 -15.29
C ARG A 29 11.58 -3.86 -14.45
N THR A 30 12.07 -3.51 -13.27
CA THR A 30 12.66 -4.47 -12.34
C THR A 30 11.72 -4.85 -11.19
N LEU A 31 10.62 -4.12 -11.01
CA LEU A 31 9.64 -4.44 -9.98
C LEU A 31 8.76 -5.60 -10.44
N ARG A 32 8.66 -6.63 -9.61
CA ARG A 32 7.92 -7.86 -9.89
C ARG A 32 6.99 -8.18 -8.75
N ARG A 33 5.90 -8.88 -9.05
CA ARG A 33 5.06 -9.46 -8.03
C ARG A 33 5.79 -10.65 -7.42
N PRO A 34 5.82 -10.79 -6.08
CA PRO A 34 6.51 -11.91 -5.45
C PRO A 34 5.74 -13.22 -5.66
N PRO A 35 6.36 -14.38 -5.34
CA PRO A 35 5.66 -15.65 -5.36
C PRO A 35 4.40 -15.63 -4.48
N PRO A 36 3.39 -16.47 -4.77
CA PRO A 36 2.20 -16.58 -3.94
C PRO A 36 2.57 -16.82 -2.47
N ASN A 37 1.78 -16.25 -1.56
CA ASN A 37 1.96 -16.38 -0.10
C ASN A 37 3.19 -15.68 0.48
N PHE A 38 3.89 -14.85 -0.29
CA PHE A 38 4.93 -14.00 0.25
C PHE A 38 4.27 -12.85 1.03
N LYS A 39 4.51 -12.80 2.34
CA LYS A 39 3.74 -11.93 3.24
C LYS A 39 4.35 -10.57 3.51
N CYS A 40 5.62 -10.38 3.18
CA CYS A 40 6.33 -9.15 3.55
C CYS A 40 6.10 -8.00 2.58
N ALA A 41 5.85 -8.29 1.30
CA ALA A 41 5.77 -7.26 0.29
C ALA A 41 4.83 -7.66 -0.84
N ASP A 42 4.34 -6.66 -1.56
CA ASP A 42 3.48 -6.84 -2.73
C ASP A 42 4.27 -6.72 -4.04
N VAL A 43 5.42 -6.04 -4.00
CA VAL A 43 6.37 -5.99 -5.12
C VAL A 43 7.80 -6.11 -4.61
N ILE A 44 8.65 -6.72 -5.44
CA ILE A 44 10.08 -6.92 -5.19
C ILE A 44 10.84 -6.44 -6.42
N CYS A 45 11.95 -5.74 -6.22
CA CYS A 45 12.87 -5.45 -7.31
C CYS A 45 13.76 -6.66 -7.57
N ASP A 46 13.73 -7.20 -8.78
CA ASP A 46 14.50 -8.39 -9.13
C ASP A 46 15.99 -8.11 -9.35
N PHE A 47 16.39 -6.85 -9.35
CA PHE A 47 17.78 -6.45 -9.46
C PHE A 47 18.43 -6.19 -8.10
N CYS A 48 17.79 -5.39 -7.23
CA CYS A 48 18.41 -4.97 -5.97
C CYS A 48 17.74 -5.54 -4.71
N GLY A 49 16.64 -6.27 -4.85
CA GLY A 49 15.93 -6.86 -3.72
C GLY A 49 15.04 -5.89 -2.94
N TYR A 50 14.82 -4.67 -3.42
CA TYR A 50 13.96 -3.70 -2.75
C TYR A 50 12.54 -4.25 -2.61
N LEU A 51 11.95 -4.09 -1.42
CA LEU A 51 10.61 -4.57 -1.10
C LEU A 51 9.69 -3.39 -0.84
N ALA A 52 8.45 -3.46 -1.33
CA ALA A 52 7.44 -2.44 -1.05
C ALA A 52 6.04 -3.05 -0.98
N GLN A 53 5.16 -2.37 -0.26
CA GLN A 53 3.74 -2.71 -0.21
C GLN A 53 2.97 -1.84 -1.18
N VAL A 54 1.84 -2.35 -1.66
CA VAL A 54 0.95 -1.63 -2.58
C VAL A 54 -0.46 -1.64 -2.01
N LYS A 55 -1.05 -0.46 -1.91
CA LYS A 55 -2.47 -0.30 -1.58
C LYS A 55 -3.19 0.28 -2.77
N THR A 56 -4.27 -0.34 -3.18
CA THR A 56 -5.06 0.09 -4.34
C THR A 56 -6.43 0.56 -3.87
N HIS A 57 -6.85 1.69 -4.38
CA HIS A 57 -8.05 2.37 -3.95
C HIS A 57 -8.81 2.91 -5.17
N THR A 58 -10.13 2.69 -5.20
CA THR A 58 -10.98 3.27 -6.24
C THR A 58 -11.47 4.63 -5.78
N THR A 59 -11.43 5.62 -6.67
CA THR A 59 -11.84 6.99 -6.36
C THR A 59 -12.23 7.71 -7.64
N SER A 60 -13.06 8.75 -7.53
CA SER A 60 -13.38 9.64 -8.63
C SER A 60 -12.30 10.72 -8.85
N THR A 61 -11.41 10.91 -7.88
CA THR A 61 -10.38 11.96 -7.91
C THR A 61 -9.00 11.32 -7.76
N VAL A 62 -8.50 10.70 -8.85
CA VAL A 62 -7.27 9.91 -8.80
C VAL A 62 -6.02 10.72 -8.47
N ASN A 63 -6.01 12.01 -8.80
CA ASN A 63 -4.86 12.88 -8.57
C ASN A 63 -4.81 13.50 -7.17
N LYS A 64 -5.76 13.15 -6.31
CA LYS A 64 -5.80 13.67 -4.94
C LYS A 64 -5.73 12.52 -3.94
N LEU A 65 -4.70 12.53 -3.11
CA LEU A 65 -4.55 11.51 -2.07
C LEU A 65 -5.64 11.68 -1.00
N PRO A 66 -6.33 10.61 -0.58
CA PRO A 66 -7.29 10.70 0.52
C PRO A 66 -6.55 10.96 1.83
N ALA A 67 -7.24 11.56 2.79
CA ALA A 67 -6.67 11.79 4.12
C ALA A 67 -6.38 10.48 4.83
N ARG A 68 -7.23 9.47 4.61
CA ARG A 68 -7.11 8.16 5.25
C ARG A 68 -7.36 7.05 4.25
N LEU A 69 -6.72 5.91 4.46
CA LEU A 69 -6.82 4.73 3.60
C LEU A 69 -6.83 3.48 4.47
N LEU A 70 -7.71 2.53 4.14
CA LEU A 70 -7.75 1.26 4.87
C LEU A 70 -6.45 0.49 4.69
N GLY A 71 -5.91 0.01 5.81
CA GLY A 71 -4.74 -0.85 5.82
C GLY A 71 -5.12 -2.32 5.89
N ALA A 72 -4.33 -3.10 6.62
CA ALA A 72 -4.51 -4.54 6.78
C ALA A 72 -4.63 -4.88 8.27
N ALA A 73 -4.14 -6.06 8.68
CA ALA A 73 -4.24 -6.52 10.06
C ALA A 73 -3.40 -5.65 11.01
N TRP A 74 -4.02 -5.19 12.08
CA TRP A 74 -3.35 -4.34 13.07
C TRP A 74 -2.24 -5.07 13.81
N LYS A 75 -2.47 -6.33 14.19
CA LYS A 75 -1.48 -7.08 14.96
C LYS A 75 -0.14 -7.18 14.23
N VAL A 76 -0.18 -7.51 12.95
CA VAL A 76 1.02 -7.64 12.13
C VAL A 76 1.73 -6.29 12.01
N GLN A 77 0.97 -5.23 11.74
CA GLN A 77 1.54 -3.88 11.63
C GLN A 77 2.17 -3.42 12.95
N LYS A 78 1.49 -3.65 14.06
CA LYS A 78 1.98 -3.32 15.39
C LYS A 78 3.28 -4.05 15.71
N ASP A 79 3.34 -5.36 15.42
CA ASP A 79 4.52 -6.18 15.67
C ASP A 79 5.71 -5.68 14.82
N ARG A 80 5.48 -5.32 13.56
CA ARG A 80 6.52 -4.74 12.70
C ARG A 80 7.03 -3.42 13.26
N MET A 81 6.15 -2.53 13.68
CA MET A 81 6.54 -1.25 14.28
C MET A 81 7.37 -1.44 15.54
N ARG A 82 7.00 -2.40 16.40
CA ARG A 82 7.78 -2.72 17.60
C ARG A 82 9.19 -3.21 17.27
N ALA A 83 9.33 -3.87 16.13
CA ALA A 83 10.63 -4.33 15.62
C ALA A 83 11.37 -3.26 14.81
N GLY A 84 10.81 -2.05 14.69
CA GLY A 84 11.41 -0.98 13.90
C GLY A 84 11.32 -1.18 12.40
N ILE A 85 10.36 -1.98 11.93
CA ILE A 85 10.22 -2.33 10.52
C ILE A 85 9.08 -1.52 9.89
N TYR A 86 9.43 -0.77 8.85
CA TYR A 86 8.48 -0.05 8.00
C TYR A 86 8.78 -0.41 6.55
N PHE A 87 7.73 -0.77 5.81
CA PHE A 87 7.89 -1.04 4.38
C PHE A 87 7.47 0.19 3.57
N PRO A 88 8.23 0.54 2.52
CA PRO A 88 7.79 1.58 1.59
C PRO A 88 6.41 1.25 1.03
N LEU A 89 5.64 2.28 0.72
CA LEU A 89 4.25 2.12 0.31
C LEU A 89 3.99 2.81 -1.01
N PHE A 90 3.48 2.06 -1.99
CA PHE A 90 2.86 2.62 -3.19
C PHE A 90 1.35 2.67 -2.97
N ILE A 91 0.74 3.78 -3.32
CA ILE A 91 -0.71 3.95 -3.24
C ILE A 91 -1.22 4.18 -4.65
N VAL A 92 -2.00 3.23 -5.16
CA VAL A 92 -2.56 3.29 -6.52
C VAL A 92 -4.02 3.70 -6.43
N GLN A 93 -4.37 4.78 -7.08
CA GLN A 93 -5.75 5.25 -7.18
C GLN A 93 -6.24 5.06 -8.60
N ILE A 94 -7.44 4.47 -8.75
CA ILE A 94 -8.03 4.13 -10.04
C ILE A 94 -9.47 4.63 -10.06
N ASP A 95 -9.88 5.30 -11.15
CA ASP A 95 -11.29 5.69 -11.33
C ASP A 95 -12.05 4.70 -12.21
N GLU A 96 -13.32 4.98 -12.44
CA GLU A 96 -14.20 4.12 -13.24
C GLU A 96 -13.78 4.01 -14.70
N ARG A 97 -13.08 5.01 -15.22
CA ARG A 97 -12.61 5.04 -16.60
C ARG A 97 -11.22 4.40 -16.78
N GLY A 98 -10.65 3.88 -15.70
CA GLY A 98 -9.31 3.29 -15.73
C GLY A 98 -8.18 4.30 -15.63
N ARG A 99 -8.47 5.59 -15.43
CA ARG A 99 -7.42 6.57 -15.14
C ARG A 99 -6.82 6.25 -13.78
N ASN A 100 -5.54 6.45 -13.63
CA ASN A 100 -4.87 6.10 -12.39
C ASN A 100 -3.76 7.09 -12.05
N SER A 101 -3.42 7.13 -10.78
CA SER A 101 -2.27 7.84 -10.24
C SER A 101 -1.59 6.93 -9.22
N ILE A 102 -0.28 7.04 -9.12
CA ILE A 102 0.49 6.28 -8.15
C ILE A 102 1.26 7.24 -7.27
N PHE A 103 1.04 7.12 -5.97
CA PHE A 103 1.75 7.88 -4.95
C PHE A 103 2.73 6.97 -4.23
N TYR A 104 3.75 7.54 -3.63
CA TYR A 104 4.79 6.80 -2.95
C TYR A 104 5.14 7.45 -1.62
N LEU A 105 5.28 6.63 -0.58
CA LEU A 105 5.75 7.04 0.74
C LEU A 105 6.88 6.12 1.15
N SER A 106 8.09 6.68 1.28
CA SER A 106 9.26 5.90 1.69
C SER A 106 9.16 5.46 3.16
N ALA A 107 9.89 4.40 3.49
CA ALA A 107 9.84 3.84 4.85
C ALA A 107 10.33 4.84 5.90
N ASP A 108 11.37 5.60 5.59
CA ASP A 108 12.01 6.55 6.52
C ASP A 108 11.12 7.77 6.85
N LEU A 109 10.11 8.04 6.06
CA LEU A 109 9.18 9.14 6.29
C LEU A 109 7.90 8.69 7.00
N GLN A 110 7.74 7.41 7.26
CA GLN A 110 6.60 6.88 8.00
C GLN A 110 6.79 7.08 9.50
N THR A 111 5.68 7.30 10.20
CA THR A 111 5.68 7.50 11.65
C THR A 111 4.71 6.52 12.30
N PRO A 112 4.95 6.10 13.56
CA PRO A 112 4.01 5.20 14.24
C PRO A 112 2.59 5.79 14.32
N GLY A 113 2.47 7.09 14.49
CA GLY A 113 1.18 7.76 14.65
C GLY A 113 0.30 7.78 13.41
N MET A 114 0.87 7.46 12.24
CA MET A 114 0.05 7.39 11.01
C MET A 114 -0.75 6.09 10.91
N PHE A 115 -0.47 5.09 11.73
CA PHE A 115 -1.15 3.79 11.73
C PHE A 115 -2.18 3.78 12.84
N LEU A 116 -3.47 3.92 12.50
CA LEU A 116 -4.55 4.01 13.47
C LEU A 116 -5.29 2.70 13.56
N PRO A 117 -5.26 2.03 14.73
CA PRO A 117 -6.02 0.78 14.88
C PRO A 117 -7.53 1.06 14.82
N ARG A 118 -8.25 0.15 14.17
CA ARG A 118 -9.70 0.18 14.08
C ARG A 118 -10.29 -0.65 15.21
N LYS A 119 -11.59 -0.47 15.46
CA LYS A 119 -12.32 -1.33 16.41
C LYS A 119 -12.35 -2.76 15.87
N PRO A 120 -12.24 -3.79 16.75
CA PRO A 120 -12.41 -5.17 16.33
C PRO A 120 -13.78 -5.39 15.70
N LEU A 121 -13.87 -6.34 14.75
CA LEU A 121 -15.15 -6.73 14.18
C LEU A 121 -16.02 -7.35 15.27
N SER A 122 -17.35 -7.14 15.17
CA SER A 122 -18.30 -7.63 16.16
C SER A 122 -18.30 -9.17 16.22
N SER A 123 -18.80 -9.72 17.34
CA SER A 123 -18.95 -11.17 17.51
C SER A 123 -19.84 -11.80 16.45
N LYS A 124 -20.71 -11.01 15.80
CA LYS A 124 -21.60 -11.47 14.74
C LYS A 124 -20.95 -11.48 13.36
N ALA A 125 -19.76 -10.87 13.22
CA ALA A 125 -19.05 -10.82 11.93
C ALA A 125 -18.40 -12.17 11.64
N ARG A 126 -18.20 -12.44 10.33
CA ARG A 126 -17.53 -13.67 9.88
C ARG A 126 -16.12 -13.82 10.48
N ARG A 127 -15.40 -12.71 10.65
CA ARG A 127 -14.06 -12.68 11.26
C ARG A 127 -14.13 -11.94 12.59
N ALA A 128 -14.99 -12.43 13.49
CA ALA A 128 -15.20 -11.82 14.80
C ALA A 128 -13.86 -11.57 15.52
N GLY A 129 -13.72 -10.40 16.11
CA GLY A 129 -12.52 -10.00 16.82
C GLY A 129 -11.35 -9.55 15.96
N TRP A 130 -11.42 -9.74 14.63
CA TRP A 130 -10.37 -9.26 13.74
C TRP A 130 -10.29 -7.74 13.76
N LYS A 131 -9.08 -7.21 13.86
CA LYS A 131 -8.83 -5.79 13.97
C LYS A 131 -7.88 -5.34 12.88
N GLY A 132 -8.34 -4.38 12.07
CA GLY A 132 -7.53 -3.75 11.04
C GLY A 132 -6.95 -2.42 11.50
N PHE A 133 -6.35 -1.70 10.58
CA PHE A 133 -5.88 -0.34 10.83
C PHE A 133 -6.17 0.55 9.62
N VAL A 134 -5.97 1.85 9.82
CA VAL A 134 -6.11 2.88 8.80
C VAL A 134 -4.80 3.63 8.72
N TYR A 135 -4.34 3.90 7.50
CA TYR A 135 -3.28 4.88 7.29
C TYR A 135 -3.87 6.28 7.42
N ASP A 136 -3.30 7.12 8.28
CA ASP A 136 -3.67 8.52 8.39
C ASP A 136 -2.53 9.38 7.82
N PHE A 137 -2.68 9.82 6.59
CA PHE A 137 -1.65 10.57 5.90
C PHE A 137 -1.48 12.00 6.42
N LYS A 138 -2.38 12.46 7.28
CA LYS A 138 -2.20 13.75 7.97
C LYS A 138 -1.12 13.69 9.05
N LYS A 139 -0.73 12.50 9.46
CA LYS A 139 0.27 12.30 10.52
C LYS A 139 1.70 12.21 10.00
N VAL A 140 1.89 12.27 8.69
CA VAL A 140 3.24 12.40 8.12
C VAL A 140 3.49 13.84 7.71
N SER A 141 4.76 14.21 7.58
CA SER A 141 5.13 15.56 7.19
C SER A 141 4.56 15.91 5.83
N ARG A 142 4.24 17.19 5.65
CA ARG A 142 3.77 17.70 4.37
C ARG A 142 4.79 17.38 3.28
N ASN A 143 4.29 16.95 2.12
CA ASN A 143 5.11 16.55 0.97
C ASN A 143 5.88 15.24 1.14
N SER A 144 5.62 14.47 2.21
CA SER A 144 6.22 13.14 2.37
C SER A 144 5.66 12.13 1.37
N VAL A 145 4.36 12.23 1.06
CA VAL A 145 3.73 11.38 0.06
C VAL A 145 3.77 12.11 -1.28
N VAL A 146 4.45 11.53 -2.26
CA VAL A 146 4.66 12.17 -3.56
C VAL A 146 3.98 11.37 -4.66
N GLU A 147 3.44 12.08 -5.64
CA GLU A 147 2.88 11.47 -6.85
C GLU A 147 4.03 11.17 -7.80
N ILE A 148 4.13 9.91 -8.24
CA ILE A 148 5.23 9.44 -9.08
C ILE A 148 4.79 8.96 -10.46
N SER A 149 3.49 8.78 -10.68
CA SER A 149 2.93 8.37 -11.97
C SER A 149 1.49 8.81 -12.09
N GLU A 150 1.10 9.25 -13.27
CA GLU A 150 -0.26 9.67 -13.60
C GLU A 150 -0.62 9.23 -15.01
N SER A 151 -1.89 8.86 -15.22
CA SER A 151 -2.39 8.61 -16.59
C SER A 151 -3.84 9.02 -16.78
#